data_961c0cedd2c6fe1c13557c55b3795bb7
#
_entry.id   961c0cedd2c6fe1c13557c55b3795bb7
#
_cell.length_a   1.000
_cell.length_b   1.000
_cell.length_c   1.000
_cell.angle_alpha   90.00
_cell.angle_beta   90.00
_cell.angle_gamma   90.00
#
_symmetry.space_group_name_H-M   'P 1'
#
loop_
_entity.id
_entity.type
_entity.pdbx_description
1 polymer ?
#
loop_
_entity_poly.entity_id
_entity_poly.type
_entity_poly.pdbx_seq_one_letter_code
_entity_poly.pdbx_strand_id
1 'polypeptide(L)'
;MENKVLITGAAGYIGSVLTRELLNRGYFVRGMDILYFGDKSLEEIYSHPNFEFVKGDIRKKNDINVAIREMDAVVHLAAIVGDPACAKQPELAEETNWVATKSLYDLCSKTNHIKQFIFASTCSNYGLMEGNGFVKEDSPLKPISHYAKMKVKFEKYLLKNIPSNGMAATSLRFSTVYGLSPRMRFDLTVNEFMREVTMGNELLVFGEQFWRPYCHVIDLARSCIIILKSDKEKVAQNVFGVGSTKENYTKHMIVDEILKLVPNANIKYVLKDEDPRNYRVDFLKINNELGFKITKTVPEGLREIHNSLKNGFINDPYDKKYQNLSITL
;
A
#
# COMPACT_ATOMS: atom_id res chain seq x y z
N MET A 1 7.81 -26.98 5.33
CA MET A 1 8.71 -26.26 4.41
C MET A 1 8.64 -24.79 4.81
N GLU A 2 9.77 -24.15 5.04
CA GLU A 2 9.83 -22.72 5.33
C GLU A 2 9.34 -21.97 4.08
N ASN A 3 8.25 -21.23 4.19
CA ASN A 3 7.75 -20.40 3.10
C ASN A 3 8.68 -19.19 2.95
N LYS A 4 9.45 -19.16 1.87
CA LYS A 4 10.40 -18.09 1.56
C LYS A 4 9.72 -17.03 0.71
N VAL A 5 9.65 -15.81 1.21
CA VAL A 5 8.93 -14.70 0.59
C VAL A 5 9.89 -13.57 0.22
N LEU A 6 9.91 -13.19 -1.06
CA LEU A 6 10.52 -11.95 -1.51
C LEU A 6 9.53 -10.80 -1.36
N ILE A 7 9.95 -9.71 -0.70
CA ILE A 7 9.21 -8.45 -0.69
C ILE A 7 10.04 -7.42 -1.46
N THR A 8 9.54 -6.92 -2.58
CA THR A 8 10.12 -5.75 -3.24
C THR A 8 9.51 -4.48 -2.67
N GLY A 9 10.30 -3.46 -2.40
CA GLY A 9 9.86 -2.29 -1.65
C GLY A 9 9.81 -2.54 -0.13
N ALA A 10 10.70 -3.40 0.38
CA ALA A 10 10.70 -3.87 1.77
C ALA A 10 10.99 -2.76 2.79
N ALA A 11 11.78 -1.75 2.43
CA ALA A 11 12.08 -0.59 3.29
C ALA A 11 10.98 0.49 3.24
N GLY A 12 9.93 0.31 2.41
CA GLY A 12 8.83 1.25 2.26
C GLY A 12 7.80 1.18 3.39
N TYR A 13 6.77 2.05 3.31
CA TYR A 13 5.73 2.22 4.33
C TYR A 13 4.97 0.91 4.63
N ILE A 14 4.49 0.21 3.61
CA ILE A 14 3.79 -1.08 3.77
C ILE A 14 4.81 -2.22 3.92
N GLY A 15 5.90 -2.18 3.14
CA GLY A 15 6.90 -3.24 3.10
C GLY A 15 7.56 -3.51 4.44
N SER A 16 7.92 -2.46 5.19
CA SER A 16 8.56 -2.59 6.50
C SER A 16 7.64 -3.20 7.57
N VAL A 17 6.33 -2.95 7.48
CA VAL A 17 5.31 -3.59 8.34
C VAL A 17 5.11 -5.05 7.92
N LEU A 18 4.93 -5.32 6.62
CA LEU A 18 4.73 -6.68 6.11
C LEU A 18 5.93 -7.59 6.44
N THR A 19 7.16 -7.07 6.31
CA THR A 19 8.37 -7.82 6.65
C THR A 19 8.31 -8.30 8.10
N ARG A 20 8.02 -7.42 9.07
CA ARG A 20 7.90 -7.78 10.49
C ARG A 20 6.77 -8.78 10.74
N GLU A 21 5.63 -8.57 10.11
CA GLU A 21 4.48 -9.46 10.24
C GLU A 21 4.76 -10.88 9.73
N LEU A 22 5.53 -11.02 8.66
CA LEU A 22 5.96 -12.32 8.14
C LEU A 22 7.02 -12.97 9.04
N LEU A 23 8.04 -12.23 9.47
CA LEU A 23 9.07 -12.72 10.39
C LEU A 23 8.47 -13.22 11.71
N ASN A 24 7.52 -12.47 12.28
CA ASN A 24 6.80 -12.86 13.50
C ASN A 24 5.97 -14.14 13.33
N ARG A 25 5.70 -14.56 12.11
CA ARG A 25 4.99 -15.82 11.76
C ARG A 25 5.92 -16.94 11.30
N GLY A 26 7.24 -16.75 11.43
CA GLY A 26 8.24 -17.75 11.09
C GLY A 26 8.55 -17.89 9.61
N TYR A 27 8.13 -16.95 8.76
CA TYR A 27 8.55 -16.96 7.36
C TYR A 27 10.01 -16.56 7.21
N PHE A 28 10.70 -17.14 6.23
CA PHE A 28 11.94 -16.53 5.72
C PHE A 28 11.58 -15.39 4.78
N VAL A 29 12.13 -14.21 5.02
CA VAL A 29 11.84 -13.02 4.23
C VAL A 29 13.13 -12.48 3.61
N ARG A 30 13.14 -12.38 2.30
CA ARG A 30 14.12 -11.57 1.56
C ARG A 30 13.50 -10.24 1.21
N GLY A 31 14.01 -9.16 1.81
CA GLY A 31 13.65 -7.80 1.45
C GLY A 31 14.52 -7.29 0.31
N MET A 32 13.90 -6.73 -0.74
CA MET A 32 14.61 -6.00 -1.81
C MET A 32 14.13 -4.56 -1.85
N ASP A 33 15.05 -3.60 -1.84
CA ASP A 33 14.73 -2.18 -1.96
C ASP A 33 15.92 -1.42 -2.55
N ILE A 34 15.64 -0.32 -3.25
CA ILE A 34 16.67 0.58 -3.78
C ILE A 34 17.16 1.60 -2.74
N LEU A 35 16.40 1.73 -1.63
CA LEU A 35 16.66 2.62 -0.49
C LEU A 35 16.58 4.11 -0.82
N TYR A 36 15.66 4.54 -1.66
CA TYR A 36 15.42 5.97 -1.92
C TYR A 36 15.12 6.78 -0.64
N PHE A 37 14.52 6.13 0.36
CA PHE A 37 14.15 6.74 1.63
C PHE A 37 15.02 6.25 2.80
N GLY A 38 16.18 5.67 2.49
CA GLY A 38 17.08 5.09 3.49
C GLY A 38 16.64 3.71 3.99
N ASP A 39 17.39 3.18 4.93
CA ASP A 39 17.28 1.82 5.45
C ASP A 39 16.81 1.73 6.93
N LYS A 40 16.64 2.86 7.60
CA LYS A 40 16.24 2.92 9.03
C LYS A 40 15.04 2.05 9.38
N SER A 41 14.10 1.91 8.45
CA SER A 41 12.92 1.06 8.65
C SER A 41 13.26 -0.44 8.78
N LEU A 42 14.47 -0.86 8.47
CA LEU A 42 14.94 -2.24 8.53
C LEU A 42 15.93 -2.50 9.67
N GLU A 43 16.46 -1.46 10.34
CA GLU A 43 17.54 -1.58 11.35
C GLU A 43 17.25 -2.65 12.42
N GLU A 44 16.04 -2.67 12.99
CA GLU A 44 15.67 -3.61 14.07
C GLU A 44 15.63 -5.08 13.63
N ILE A 45 15.50 -5.32 12.32
CA ILE A 45 15.34 -6.68 11.78
C ILE A 45 16.57 -7.18 11.02
N TYR A 46 17.63 -6.36 10.86
CA TYR A 46 18.83 -6.78 10.14
C TYR A 46 19.50 -8.04 10.70
N SER A 47 19.48 -8.20 12.02
CA SER A 47 20.06 -9.38 12.69
C SER A 47 19.07 -10.54 12.84
N HIS A 48 17.85 -10.44 12.32
CA HIS A 48 16.87 -11.52 12.44
C HIS A 48 17.29 -12.73 11.59
N PRO A 49 17.36 -13.96 12.14
CA PRO A 49 17.92 -15.13 11.45
C PRO A 49 17.17 -15.52 10.17
N ASN A 50 15.89 -15.17 10.07
CA ASN A 50 15.05 -15.44 8.90
C ASN A 50 14.91 -14.21 7.99
N PHE A 51 15.75 -13.19 8.14
CA PHE A 51 15.72 -12.00 7.28
C PHE A 51 17.02 -11.88 6.47
N GLU A 52 16.86 -11.66 5.18
CA GLU A 52 17.94 -11.32 4.25
C GLU A 52 17.57 -10.03 3.51
N PHE A 53 18.53 -9.15 3.31
CA PHE A 53 18.33 -7.92 2.57
C PHE A 53 19.19 -7.87 1.30
N VAL A 54 18.56 -7.54 0.19
CA VAL A 54 19.21 -7.30 -1.11
C VAL A 54 18.96 -5.84 -1.50
N LYS A 55 20.01 -5.01 -1.46
CA LYS A 55 19.94 -3.68 -2.08
C LYS A 55 19.91 -3.85 -3.59
N GLY A 56 18.81 -3.46 -4.23
CA GLY A 56 18.65 -3.68 -5.66
C GLY A 56 17.51 -2.85 -6.26
N ASP A 57 17.58 -2.71 -7.58
CA ASP A 57 16.63 -1.97 -8.40
C ASP A 57 15.81 -2.93 -9.26
N ILE A 58 14.47 -2.90 -9.12
CA ILE A 58 13.59 -3.77 -9.92
C ILE A 58 13.65 -3.53 -11.43
N ARG A 59 14.22 -2.41 -11.86
CA ARG A 59 14.50 -2.10 -13.28
C ARG A 59 15.71 -2.87 -13.83
N LYS A 60 16.56 -3.39 -12.94
CA LYS A 60 17.78 -4.13 -13.30
C LYS A 60 17.55 -5.63 -13.24
N LYS A 61 17.62 -6.29 -14.40
CA LYS A 61 17.37 -7.73 -14.52
C LYS A 61 18.29 -8.58 -13.61
N ASN A 62 19.55 -8.18 -13.45
CA ASN A 62 20.49 -8.92 -12.60
C ASN A 62 20.07 -8.87 -11.12
N ASP A 63 19.61 -7.71 -10.64
CA ASP A 63 19.16 -7.54 -9.25
C ASP A 63 17.91 -8.39 -8.98
N ILE A 64 16.98 -8.42 -9.95
CA ILE A 64 15.79 -9.29 -9.88
C ILE A 64 16.18 -10.76 -9.84
N ASN A 65 17.11 -11.20 -10.71
CA ASN A 65 17.56 -12.60 -10.76
C ASN A 65 18.18 -13.06 -9.43
N VAL A 66 18.92 -12.16 -8.75
CA VAL A 66 19.46 -12.43 -7.41
C VAL A 66 18.32 -12.52 -6.40
N ALA A 67 17.40 -11.56 -6.43
CA ALA A 67 16.33 -11.43 -5.43
C ALA A 67 15.35 -12.62 -5.44
N ILE A 68 14.97 -13.15 -6.62
CA ILE A 68 13.99 -14.25 -6.73
C ILE A 68 14.58 -15.64 -6.47
N ARG A 69 15.89 -15.79 -6.36
CA ARG A 69 16.55 -17.10 -6.22
C ARG A 69 16.07 -17.81 -4.95
N GLU A 70 15.57 -19.03 -5.10
CA GLU A 70 15.06 -19.87 -4.00
C GLU A 70 13.86 -19.30 -3.22
N MET A 71 13.13 -18.33 -3.76
CA MET A 71 11.93 -17.81 -3.13
C MET A 71 10.68 -18.54 -3.63
N ASP A 72 9.75 -18.83 -2.71
CA ASP A 72 8.49 -19.51 -3.03
C ASP A 72 7.42 -18.52 -3.50
N ALA A 73 7.47 -17.30 -3.00
CA ALA A 73 6.48 -16.27 -3.28
C ALA A 73 7.12 -14.88 -3.42
N VAL A 74 6.44 -14.02 -4.18
CA VAL A 74 6.82 -12.61 -4.35
C VAL A 74 5.66 -11.71 -3.96
N VAL A 75 5.90 -10.76 -3.05
CA VAL A 75 4.99 -9.65 -2.76
C VAL A 75 5.60 -8.39 -3.35
N HIS A 76 4.98 -7.90 -4.43
CA HIS A 76 5.51 -6.77 -5.19
C HIS A 76 4.87 -5.45 -4.75
N LEU A 77 5.60 -4.71 -3.88
CA LEU A 77 5.22 -3.40 -3.37
C LEU A 77 6.06 -2.26 -3.96
N ALA A 78 7.23 -2.55 -4.53
CA ALA A 78 8.12 -1.54 -5.10
C ALA A 78 7.42 -0.77 -6.23
N ALA A 79 7.32 0.54 -6.09
CA ALA A 79 6.70 1.44 -7.06
C ALA A 79 7.06 2.90 -6.75
N ILE A 80 6.98 3.76 -7.75
CA ILE A 80 6.84 5.21 -7.54
C ILE A 80 5.38 5.44 -7.17
N VAL A 81 5.12 5.90 -5.94
CA VAL A 81 3.77 5.92 -5.35
C VAL A 81 3.26 7.34 -5.17
N GLY A 82 2.00 7.54 -5.53
CA GLY A 82 1.29 8.82 -5.40
C GLY A 82 1.29 9.64 -6.68
N ASP A 83 0.16 10.32 -6.91
CA ASP A 83 -0.04 11.11 -8.13
C ASP A 83 0.98 12.24 -8.29
N PRO A 84 1.37 12.99 -7.22
CA PRO A 84 2.36 14.05 -7.35
C PRO A 84 3.77 13.52 -7.73
N ALA A 85 4.19 12.40 -7.16
CA ALA A 85 5.52 11.82 -7.46
C ALA A 85 5.56 11.29 -8.90
N CYS A 86 4.52 10.58 -9.35
CA CYS A 86 4.41 10.10 -10.72
C CYS A 86 4.30 11.24 -11.75
N ALA A 87 3.60 12.32 -11.41
CA ALA A 87 3.50 13.48 -12.29
C ALA A 87 4.81 14.24 -12.42
N LYS A 88 5.60 14.29 -11.35
CA LYS A 88 6.92 14.95 -11.33
C LYS A 88 7.99 14.18 -12.11
N GLN A 89 7.90 12.86 -12.16
CA GLN A 89 8.86 11.97 -12.83
C GLN A 89 8.12 10.89 -13.66
N PRO A 90 7.44 11.28 -14.75
CA PRO A 90 6.56 10.38 -15.48
C PRO A 90 7.30 9.22 -16.16
N GLU A 91 8.49 9.46 -16.69
CA GLU A 91 9.32 8.43 -17.34
C GLU A 91 9.80 7.38 -16.33
N LEU A 92 10.33 7.82 -15.19
CA LEU A 92 10.73 6.93 -14.11
C LEU A 92 9.54 6.12 -13.58
N ALA A 93 8.38 6.76 -13.46
CA ALA A 93 7.15 6.10 -13.04
C ALA A 93 6.71 5.02 -14.04
N GLU A 94 6.74 5.28 -15.36
CA GLU A 94 6.42 4.30 -16.40
C GLU A 94 7.43 3.14 -16.39
N GLU A 95 8.72 3.45 -16.30
CA GLU A 95 9.79 2.44 -16.27
C GLU A 95 9.64 1.53 -15.03
N THR A 96 9.39 2.11 -13.86
CA THR A 96 9.30 1.35 -12.60
C THR A 96 7.97 0.62 -12.47
N ASN A 97 6.83 1.36 -12.65
CA ASN A 97 5.52 0.81 -12.31
C ASN A 97 4.91 -0.06 -13.40
N TRP A 98 5.41 0.06 -14.65
CA TRP A 98 4.95 -0.78 -15.75
C TRP A 98 6.03 -1.69 -16.29
N VAL A 99 7.13 -1.15 -16.84
CA VAL A 99 8.12 -1.96 -17.54
C VAL A 99 8.81 -2.96 -16.60
N ALA A 100 9.33 -2.48 -15.48
CA ALA A 100 10.03 -3.31 -14.51
C ALA A 100 9.08 -4.30 -13.82
N THR A 101 7.87 -3.85 -13.44
CA THR A 101 6.84 -4.72 -12.84
C THR A 101 6.44 -5.85 -13.78
N LYS A 102 6.24 -5.55 -15.08
CA LYS A 102 5.98 -6.56 -16.10
C LYS A 102 7.14 -7.55 -16.25
N SER A 103 8.38 -7.04 -16.31
CA SER A 103 9.59 -7.87 -16.43
C SER A 103 9.74 -8.82 -15.24
N LEU A 104 9.52 -8.34 -14.02
CA LEU A 104 9.54 -9.16 -12.80
C LEU A 104 8.47 -10.28 -12.87
N TYR A 105 7.24 -9.93 -13.23
CA TYR A 105 6.15 -10.91 -13.36
C TYR A 105 6.46 -11.98 -14.42
N ASP A 106 6.91 -11.57 -15.60
CA ASP A 106 7.25 -12.47 -16.69
C ASP A 106 8.39 -13.43 -16.33
N LEU A 107 9.34 -12.96 -15.53
CA LEU A 107 10.42 -13.79 -15.01
C LEU A 107 9.89 -14.81 -13.99
N CYS A 108 9.11 -14.33 -13.00
CA CYS A 108 8.48 -15.21 -12.00
C CYS A 108 7.59 -16.27 -12.65
N SER A 109 6.82 -15.91 -13.69
CA SER A 109 5.92 -16.84 -14.39
C SER A 109 6.63 -17.98 -15.13
N LYS A 110 7.95 -17.87 -15.33
CA LYS A 110 8.82 -18.88 -15.97
C LYS A 110 9.74 -19.59 -14.97
N THR A 111 9.71 -19.18 -13.70
CA THR A 111 10.59 -19.71 -12.65
C THR A 111 9.84 -20.75 -11.82
N ASN A 112 10.16 -22.03 -11.97
CA ASN A 112 9.38 -23.17 -11.46
C ASN A 112 9.17 -23.17 -9.92
N HIS A 113 10.09 -22.61 -9.14
CA HIS A 113 9.96 -22.59 -7.68
C HIS A 113 9.07 -21.47 -7.16
N ILE A 114 8.79 -20.41 -7.95
CA ILE A 114 7.84 -19.36 -7.56
C ILE A 114 6.40 -19.89 -7.69
N LYS A 115 5.68 -19.95 -6.58
CA LYS A 115 4.31 -20.48 -6.51
C LYS A 115 3.26 -19.39 -6.41
N GLN A 116 3.60 -18.21 -5.89
CA GLN A 116 2.68 -17.10 -5.71
C GLN A 116 3.31 -15.75 -6.08
N PHE A 117 2.50 -14.88 -6.69
CA PHE A 117 2.85 -13.50 -6.99
C PHE A 117 1.72 -12.58 -6.55
N ILE A 118 1.98 -11.69 -5.60
CA ILE A 118 1.00 -10.73 -5.08
C ILE A 118 1.38 -9.33 -5.56
N PHE A 119 0.47 -8.69 -6.26
CA PHE A 119 0.65 -7.34 -6.78
C PHE A 119 -0.14 -6.32 -5.96
N ALA A 120 0.54 -5.30 -5.48
CA ALA A 120 -0.10 -4.15 -4.85
C ALA A 120 -0.69 -3.20 -5.91
N SER A 121 -1.99 -3.37 -6.17
CA SER A 121 -2.83 -2.46 -6.95
C SER A 121 -3.44 -1.39 -6.02
N THR A 122 -4.47 -0.66 -6.46
CA THR A 122 -5.04 0.46 -5.71
C THR A 122 -6.53 0.64 -6.00
N CYS A 123 -7.30 1.06 -4.99
CA CYS A 123 -8.68 1.50 -5.18
C CYS A 123 -8.79 2.79 -6.02
N SER A 124 -7.69 3.56 -6.20
CA SER A 124 -7.68 4.71 -7.11
C SER A 124 -7.99 4.33 -8.58
N ASN A 125 -7.97 3.04 -8.89
CA ASN A 125 -8.35 2.48 -10.19
C ASN A 125 -9.82 2.78 -10.56
N TYR A 126 -10.69 2.94 -9.56
CA TYR A 126 -12.12 3.24 -9.78
C TYR A 126 -12.37 4.66 -10.27
N GLY A 127 -11.52 5.63 -9.89
CA GLY A 127 -11.60 7.02 -10.33
C GLY A 127 -12.83 7.75 -9.78
N LEU A 128 -13.71 8.21 -10.66
CA LEU A 128 -14.96 8.88 -10.32
C LEU A 128 -16.11 7.86 -10.38
N MET A 129 -16.80 7.68 -9.26
CA MET A 129 -17.99 6.85 -9.19
C MET A 129 -19.23 7.65 -9.66
N GLU A 130 -20.06 7.04 -10.47
CA GLU A 130 -21.37 7.58 -10.83
C GLU A 130 -22.43 7.12 -9.81
N GLY A 131 -23.24 8.08 -9.34
CA GLY A 131 -24.31 7.81 -8.36
C GLY A 131 -23.82 7.60 -6.92
N ASN A 132 -24.72 7.11 -6.06
CA ASN A 132 -24.51 7.01 -4.61
C ASN A 132 -24.23 5.59 -4.09
N GLY A 133 -23.85 4.65 -4.95
CA GLY A 133 -23.61 3.25 -4.60
C GLY A 133 -22.20 2.98 -4.05
N PHE A 134 -21.79 1.73 -4.20
CA PHE A 134 -20.45 1.24 -3.93
C PHE A 134 -19.89 0.60 -5.20
N VAL A 135 -18.60 0.80 -5.46
CA VAL A 135 -17.86 0.05 -6.45
C VAL A 135 -17.25 -1.21 -5.83
N LYS A 136 -17.07 -2.25 -6.64
CA LYS A 136 -16.48 -3.54 -6.25
C LYS A 136 -15.56 -4.04 -7.35
N GLU A 137 -15.01 -5.25 -7.22
CA GLU A 137 -13.94 -5.74 -8.09
C GLU A 137 -14.36 -5.84 -9.57
N ASP A 138 -15.62 -6.13 -9.85
CA ASP A 138 -16.19 -6.20 -11.21
C ASP A 138 -16.67 -4.86 -11.78
N SER A 139 -16.65 -3.79 -10.98
CA SER A 139 -17.02 -2.45 -11.44
C SER A 139 -16.05 -1.91 -12.49
N PRO A 140 -16.52 -1.10 -13.46
CA PRO A 140 -15.67 -0.47 -14.46
C PRO A 140 -14.54 0.36 -13.81
N LEU A 141 -13.33 0.19 -14.31
CA LEU A 141 -12.17 0.98 -13.89
C LEU A 141 -12.04 2.23 -14.75
N LYS A 142 -12.03 3.40 -14.09
CA LYS A 142 -11.91 4.73 -14.71
C LYS A 142 -10.71 5.49 -14.13
N PRO A 143 -9.47 4.98 -14.28
CA PRO A 143 -8.28 5.57 -13.66
C PRO A 143 -8.00 6.95 -14.25
N ILE A 144 -7.84 7.95 -13.39
CA ILE A 144 -7.65 9.34 -13.80
C ILE A 144 -6.17 9.68 -13.79
N SER A 145 -5.47 9.37 -12.69
CA SER A 145 -4.06 9.70 -12.55
C SER A 145 -3.15 8.76 -13.35
N HIS A 146 -1.95 9.25 -13.70
CA HIS A 146 -0.92 8.44 -14.36
C HIS A 146 -0.56 7.19 -13.53
N TYR A 147 -0.44 7.36 -12.21
CA TYR A 147 -0.24 6.25 -11.27
C TYR A 147 -1.32 5.16 -11.39
N ALA A 148 -2.59 5.55 -11.29
CA ALA A 148 -3.70 4.61 -11.37
C ALA A 148 -3.79 3.93 -12.75
N LYS A 149 -3.51 4.66 -13.84
CA LYS A 149 -3.45 4.08 -15.20
C LYS A 149 -2.42 2.97 -15.31
N MET A 150 -1.22 3.16 -14.76
CA MET A 150 -0.18 2.12 -14.76
C MET A 150 -0.58 0.91 -13.91
N LYS A 151 -1.19 1.14 -12.72
CA LYS A 151 -1.68 0.04 -11.88
C LYS A 151 -2.78 -0.77 -12.59
N VAL A 152 -3.74 -0.12 -13.25
CA VAL A 152 -4.77 -0.79 -14.07
C VAL A 152 -4.15 -1.54 -15.25
N LYS A 153 -3.17 -0.94 -15.95
CA LYS A 153 -2.47 -1.56 -17.09
C LYS A 153 -1.81 -2.89 -16.67
N PHE A 154 -1.11 -2.90 -15.53
CA PHE A 154 -0.47 -4.10 -15.04
C PHE A 154 -1.48 -5.11 -14.47
N GLU A 155 -2.49 -4.68 -13.72
CA GLU A 155 -3.55 -5.57 -13.22
C GLU A 155 -4.24 -6.34 -14.36
N LYS A 156 -4.60 -5.65 -15.45
CA LYS A 156 -5.15 -6.28 -16.67
C LYS A 156 -4.16 -7.26 -17.33
N TYR A 157 -2.87 -6.89 -17.32
CA TYR A 157 -1.81 -7.75 -17.83
C TYR A 157 -1.71 -9.05 -17.01
N LEU A 158 -1.65 -8.93 -15.68
CA LEU A 158 -1.60 -10.07 -14.75
C LEU A 158 -2.78 -11.01 -14.94
N LEU A 159 -4.00 -10.49 -15.03
CA LEU A 159 -5.22 -11.29 -15.19
C LEU A 159 -5.30 -12.02 -16.54
N LYS A 160 -4.76 -11.40 -17.60
CA LYS A 160 -4.79 -11.96 -18.97
C LYS A 160 -3.68 -12.98 -19.19
N ASN A 161 -2.52 -12.83 -18.56
CA ASN A 161 -1.34 -13.65 -18.82
C ASN A 161 -1.17 -14.68 -17.71
N ILE A 162 -1.77 -15.87 -17.93
CA ILE A 162 -1.68 -16.99 -16.99
C ILE A 162 -0.26 -17.52 -16.96
N PRO A 163 0.38 -17.65 -15.78
CA PRO A 163 1.75 -18.13 -15.64
C PRO A 163 1.90 -19.59 -16.12
N SER A 164 2.89 -19.84 -16.98
CA SER A 164 3.15 -21.18 -17.55
C SER A 164 3.63 -22.19 -16.50
N ASN A 165 4.26 -21.73 -15.42
CA ASN A 165 4.70 -22.56 -14.30
C ASN A 165 3.59 -22.88 -13.29
N GLY A 166 2.36 -22.42 -13.55
CA GLY A 166 1.23 -22.58 -12.65
C GLY A 166 1.27 -21.70 -11.40
N MET A 167 2.07 -20.63 -11.36
CA MET A 167 2.10 -19.63 -10.26
C MET A 167 0.72 -18.99 -10.08
N ALA A 168 0.24 -18.90 -8.84
CA ALA A 168 -0.95 -18.11 -8.52
C ALA A 168 -0.60 -16.63 -8.48
N ALA A 169 -1.24 -15.82 -9.33
CA ALA A 169 -1.03 -14.38 -9.36
C ALA A 169 -2.30 -13.65 -8.89
N THR A 170 -2.14 -12.76 -7.89
CA THR A 170 -3.25 -12.06 -7.25
C THR A 170 -2.99 -10.56 -7.25
N SER A 171 -4.01 -9.78 -7.59
CA SER A 171 -4.00 -8.32 -7.49
C SER A 171 -4.77 -7.87 -6.25
N LEU A 172 -4.15 -7.04 -5.39
CA LEU A 172 -4.77 -6.45 -4.21
C LEU A 172 -5.00 -4.95 -4.44
N ARG A 173 -6.24 -4.52 -4.60
CA ARG A 173 -6.61 -3.10 -4.68
C ARG A 173 -6.64 -2.50 -3.27
N PHE A 174 -5.51 -1.95 -2.85
CA PHE A 174 -5.38 -1.33 -1.54
C PHE A 174 -6.20 -0.06 -1.42
N SER A 175 -6.90 0.08 -0.29
CA SER A 175 -7.53 1.33 0.14
C SER A 175 -6.50 2.41 0.45
N THR A 176 -6.93 3.64 0.70
CA THR A 176 -6.08 4.71 1.20
C THR A 176 -5.49 4.30 2.54
N VAL A 177 -4.17 4.17 2.58
CA VAL A 177 -3.45 3.64 3.74
C VAL A 177 -3.21 4.71 4.80
N TYR A 178 -3.21 4.32 6.08
CA TYR A 178 -2.86 5.13 7.24
C TYR A 178 -2.25 4.27 8.36
N GLY A 179 -1.80 4.92 9.45
CA GLY A 179 -1.29 4.27 10.66
C GLY A 179 0.23 4.36 10.83
N LEU A 180 0.76 3.87 11.95
CA LEU A 180 2.19 3.89 12.23
C LEU A 180 2.94 2.83 11.44
N SER A 181 4.13 3.19 10.98
CA SER A 181 5.05 2.32 10.25
C SER A 181 6.50 2.67 10.60
N PRO A 182 7.43 1.71 10.59
CA PRO A 182 8.86 1.99 10.73
C PRO A 182 9.39 2.99 9.70
N ARG A 183 8.81 2.99 8.49
CA ARG A 183 8.99 4.06 7.50
C ARG A 183 7.74 4.93 7.48
N MET A 184 7.61 5.84 8.44
CA MET A 184 6.44 6.71 8.60
C MET A 184 6.21 7.62 7.38
N ARG A 185 4.93 7.95 7.11
CA ARG A 185 4.51 8.87 6.04
C ARG A 185 3.48 9.85 6.57
N PHE A 186 3.83 11.13 6.59
CA PHE A 186 2.92 12.22 6.92
C PHE A 186 2.36 12.97 5.70
N ASP A 187 2.56 12.44 4.50
CA ASP A 187 1.91 12.87 3.27
C ASP A 187 0.63 12.05 2.95
N LEU A 188 0.15 11.25 3.91
CA LEU A 188 -1.10 10.48 3.85
C LEU A 188 -2.18 11.15 4.70
N THR A 189 -3.38 11.32 4.15
CA THR A 189 -4.46 12.17 4.71
C THR A 189 -4.70 11.99 6.21
N VAL A 190 -4.92 10.77 6.70
CA VAL A 190 -5.20 10.52 8.13
C VAL A 190 -3.98 10.86 8.99
N ASN A 191 -2.79 10.47 8.53
CA ASN A 191 -1.54 10.71 9.23
C ASN A 191 -1.20 12.22 9.27
N GLU A 192 -1.36 12.90 8.12
CA GLU A 192 -1.15 14.35 7.99
C GLU A 192 -2.09 15.13 8.89
N PHE A 193 -3.40 14.85 8.81
CA PHE A 193 -4.41 15.55 9.60
C PHE A 193 -4.15 15.42 11.10
N MET A 194 -3.87 14.19 11.56
CA MET A 194 -3.58 13.98 12.97
C MET A 194 -2.26 14.62 13.40
N ARG A 195 -1.25 14.67 12.53
CA ARG A 195 0.00 15.39 12.79
C ARG A 195 -0.27 16.88 13.00
N GLU A 196 -0.92 17.56 12.05
CA GLU A 196 -1.17 19.00 12.13
C GLU A 196 -1.90 19.36 13.42
N VAL A 197 -2.97 18.63 13.71
CA VAL A 197 -3.77 18.88 14.91
C VAL A 197 -3.00 18.59 16.22
N THR A 198 -2.24 17.49 16.26
CA THR A 198 -1.45 17.16 17.46
C THR A 198 -0.34 18.16 17.74
N MET A 199 0.24 18.73 16.67
CA MET A 199 1.29 19.75 16.78
C MET A 199 0.74 21.17 17.01
N GLY A 200 -0.59 21.32 17.10
CA GLY A 200 -1.24 22.61 17.39
C GLY A 200 -1.35 23.54 16.19
N ASN A 201 -1.17 23.04 14.97
CA ASN A 201 -1.29 23.83 13.77
C ASN A 201 -2.76 23.94 13.29
N GLU A 202 -3.03 24.97 12.45
CA GLU A 202 -4.28 25.03 11.70
C GLU A 202 -4.31 23.91 10.66
N LEU A 203 -5.36 23.07 10.67
CA LEU A 203 -5.57 22.03 9.66
C LEU A 203 -6.38 22.60 8.50
N LEU A 204 -5.77 22.69 7.31
CA LEU A 204 -6.46 23.05 6.07
C LEU A 204 -7.05 21.80 5.41
N VAL A 205 -8.37 21.73 5.29
CA VAL A 205 -9.09 20.59 4.70
C VAL A 205 -9.64 20.96 3.33
N PHE A 206 -9.03 20.43 2.27
CA PHE A 206 -9.45 20.64 0.89
C PHE A 206 -10.39 19.53 0.42
N GLY A 207 -11.56 19.89 -0.17
CA GLY A 207 -12.51 18.92 -0.73
C GLY A 207 -13.00 17.93 0.32
N GLU A 208 -13.60 18.44 1.38
CA GLU A 208 -14.04 17.72 2.56
C GLU A 208 -15.10 16.65 2.27
N GLN A 209 -15.90 16.85 1.23
CA GLN A 209 -17.06 16.04 0.86
C GLN A 209 -16.71 14.75 0.10
N PHE A 210 -15.48 14.61 -0.43
CA PHE A 210 -15.10 13.49 -1.29
C PHE A 210 -14.80 12.21 -0.52
N TRP A 211 -15.41 11.12 -0.95
CA TRP A 211 -15.28 9.80 -0.34
C TRP A 211 -14.01 9.07 -0.74
N ARG A 212 -13.42 8.37 0.24
CA ARG A 212 -12.34 7.39 0.05
C ARG A 212 -12.52 6.22 1.02
N PRO A 213 -12.16 5.00 0.59
CA PRO A 213 -11.96 3.91 1.52
C PRO A 213 -10.60 4.08 2.22
N TYR A 214 -10.55 3.75 3.51
CA TYR A 214 -9.33 3.77 4.31
C TYR A 214 -9.05 2.39 4.90
N CYS A 215 -7.77 2.03 5.04
CA CYS A 215 -7.33 0.80 5.67
C CYS A 215 -6.00 1.00 6.40
N HIS A 216 -5.92 0.48 7.62
CA HIS A 216 -4.69 0.58 8.41
C HIS A 216 -3.57 -0.24 7.76
N VAL A 217 -2.32 0.26 7.84
CA VAL A 217 -1.15 -0.36 7.22
C VAL A 217 -0.93 -1.80 7.67
N ILE A 218 -1.22 -2.12 8.94
CA ILE A 218 -1.15 -3.49 9.47
C ILE A 218 -2.14 -4.43 8.75
N ASP A 219 -3.33 -3.96 8.42
CA ASP A 219 -4.35 -4.76 7.76
C ASP A 219 -4.05 -4.94 6.27
N LEU A 220 -3.40 -3.96 5.62
CA LEU A 220 -2.85 -4.17 4.27
C LEU A 220 -1.76 -5.25 4.29
N ALA A 221 -0.86 -5.24 5.27
CA ALA A 221 0.14 -6.31 5.43
C ALA A 221 -0.51 -7.68 5.67
N ARG A 222 -1.53 -7.74 6.55
CA ARG A 222 -2.29 -8.97 6.84
C ARG A 222 -3.02 -9.52 5.62
N SER A 223 -3.51 -8.66 4.72
CA SER A 223 -4.15 -9.11 3.48
C SER A 223 -3.17 -9.89 2.59
N CYS A 224 -1.91 -9.43 2.48
CA CYS A 224 -0.87 -10.18 1.77
C CYS A 224 -0.64 -11.57 2.40
N ILE A 225 -0.61 -11.63 3.74
CA ILE A 225 -0.41 -12.91 4.46
C ILE A 225 -1.58 -13.87 4.26
N ILE A 226 -2.80 -13.36 4.21
CA ILE A 226 -3.99 -14.17 3.92
C ILE A 226 -3.89 -14.78 2.51
N ILE A 227 -3.50 -14.00 1.50
CA ILE A 227 -3.27 -14.52 0.15
C ILE A 227 -2.20 -15.62 0.16
N LEU A 228 -1.06 -15.39 0.84
CA LEU A 228 0.03 -16.38 0.94
C LEU A 228 -0.42 -17.70 1.56
N LYS A 229 -1.41 -17.68 2.45
CA LYS A 229 -1.97 -18.86 3.14
C LYS A 229 -3.18 -19.49 2.45
N SER A 230 -3.75 -18.81 1.48
CA SER A 230 -4.97 -19.28 0.82
C SER A 230 -4.69 -20.35 -0.22
N ASP A 231 -5.68 -21.21 -0.44
CA ASP A 231 -5.67 -22.19 -1.52
C ASP A 231 -5.50 -21.50 -2.86
N LYS A 232 -4.64 -22.05 -3.70
CA LYS A 232 -4.30 -21.50 -5.01
C LYS A 232 -5.54 -21.20 -5.86
N GLU A 233 -6.51 -22.08 -5.85
CA GLU A 233 -7.74 -22.00 -6.64
C GLU A 233 -8.58 -20.76 -6.30
N LYS A 234 -8.50 -20.27 -5.07
CA LYS A 234 -9.23 -19.08 -4.62
C LYS A 234 -8.57 -17.78 -5.03
N VAL A 235 -7.23 -17.79 -5.17
CA VAL A 235 -6.46 -16.55 -5.33
C VAL A 235 -5.77 -16.40 -6.69
N ALA A 236 -5.67 -17.48 -7.48
CA ALA A 236 -5.02 -17.44 -8.78
C ALA A 236 -5.79 -16.59 -9.79
N GLN A 237 -5.07 -15.67 -10.46
CA GLN A 237 -5.63 -14.73 -11.44
C GLN A 237 -6.86 -13.98 -10.92
N ASN A 238 -6.84 -13.61 -9.64
CA ASN A 238 -7.97 -12.98 -8.98
C ASN A 238 -7.62 -11.55 -8.50
N VAL A 239 -8.65 -10.75 -8.26
CA VAL A 239 -8.56 -9.39 -7.74
C VAL A 239 -9.37 -9.29 -6.46
N PHE A 240 -8.80 -8.69 -5.43
CA PHE A 240 -9.50 -8.38 -4.18
C PHE A 240 -9.30 -6.91 -3.79
N GLY A 241 -10.39 -6.23 -3.47
CA GLY A 241 -10.34 -4.98 -2.73
C GLY A 241 -9.90 -5.24 -1.29
N VAL A 242 -9.02 -4.41 -0.74
CA VAL A 242 -8.53 -4.58 0.63
C VAL A 242 -8.95 -3.41 1.51
N GLY A 243 -9.82 -3.69 2.47
CA GLY A 243 -10.40 -2.72 3.38
C GLY A 243 -11.63 -3.27 4.09
N SER A 244 -12.48 -2.37 4.54
CA SER A 244 -13.80 -2.67 5.09
C SER A 244 -14.83 -1.71 4.50
N THR A 245 -16.00 -2.21 4.15
CA THR A 245 -17.11 -1.38 3.62
C THR A 245 -17.52 -0.29 4.60
N LYS A 246 -17.29 -0.50 5.91
CA LYS A 246 -17.57 0.48 6.96
C LYS A 246 -16.52 1.59 7.06
N GLU A 247 -15.34 1.38 6.49
CA GLU A 247 -14.21 2.33 6.55
C GLU A 247 -14.12 3.20 5.28
N ASN A 248 -15.27 3.54 4.70
CA ASN A 248 -15.38 4.59 3.71
C ASN A 248 -15.71 5.91 4.41
N TYR A 249 -14.84 6.89 4.30
CA TYR A 249 -14.97 8.19 4.95
C TYR A 249 -14.86 9.33 3.93
N THR A 250 -15.54 10.43 4.20
CA THR A 250 -15.16 11.74 3.67
C THR A 250 -14.06 12.34 4.56
N LYS A 251 -13.36 13.35 4.08
CA LYS A 251 -12.38 14.06 4.93
C LYS A 251 -13.06 14.76 6.11
N HIS A 252 -14.32 15.25 5.90
CA HIS A 252 -15.13 15.83 6.97
C HIS A 252 -15.33 14.82 8.11
N MET A 253 -15.75 13.60 7.81
CA MET A 253 -15.94 12.55 8.81
C MET A 253 -14.64 12.19 9.55
N ILE A 254 -13.48 12.25 8.88
CA ILE A 254 -12.17 12.06 9.55
C ILE A 254 -11.91 13.20 10.54
N VAL A 255 -12.24 14.44 10.17
CA VAL A 255 -12.13 15.60 11.07
C VAL A 255 -13.06 15.44 12.28
N ASP A 256 -14.28 14.95 12.11
CA ASP A 256 -15.18 14.65 13.21
C ASP A 256 -14.58 13.66 14.22
N GLU A 257 -13.89 12.61 13.73
CA GLU A 257 -13.17 11.67 14.60
C GLU A 257 -11.96 12.33 15.29
N ILE A 258 -11.26 13.22 14.62
CA ILE A 258 -10.16 14.00 15.21
C ILE A 258 -10.65 14.90 16.33
N LEU A 259 -11.77 15.62 16.13
CA LEU A 259 -12.35 16.52 17.12
C LEU A 259 -12.83 15.80 18.40
N LYS A 260 -13.13 14.49 18.33
CA LYS A 260 -13.37 13.67 19.54
C LYS A 260 -12.12 13.47 20.39
N LEU A 261 -10.93 13.51 19.77
CA LEU A 261 -9.63 13.36 20.46
C LEU A 261 -9.04 14.71 20.85
N VAL A 262 -9.23 15.73 20.02
CA VAL A 262 -8.71 17.09 20.20
C VAL A 262 -9.83 18.11 19.94
N PRO A 263 -10.72 18.34 20.90
CA PRO A 263 -11.94 19.17 20.69
C PRO A 263 -11.67 20.62 20.27
N ASN A 264 -10.53 21.18 20.65
CA ASN A 264 -10.17 22.57 20.38
C ASN A 264 -9.23 22.71 19.17
N ALA A 265 -9.15 21.71 18.28
CA ALA A 265 -8.33 21.79 17.08
C ALA A 265 -8.80 22.93 16.16
N ASN A 266 -7.85 23.67 15.60
CA ASN A 266 -8.14 24.73 14.64
C ASN A 266 -8.29 24.13 13.24
N ILE A 267 -9.53 24.04 12.73
CA ILE A 267 -9.88 23.43 11.45
C ILE A 267 -10.38 24.51 10.50
N LYS A 268 -9.83 24.54 9.28
CA LYS A 268 -10.30 25.42 8.21
C LYS A 268 -10.62 24.63 6.96
N TYR A 269 -11.88 24.64 6.56
CA TYR A 269 -12.33 24.05 5.32
C TYR A 269 -12.08 24.99 4.14
N VAL A 270 -11.49 24.43 3.08
CA VAL A 270 -11.20 25.16 1.84
C VAL A 270 -11.99 24.52 0.72
N LEU A 271 -12.86 25.30 0.12
CA LEU A 271 -13.66 24.85 -1.02
C LEU A 271 -12.75 24.32 -2.14
N LYS A 272 -13.05 23.12 -2.58
CA LYS A 272 -12.48 22.51 -3.77
C LYS A 272 -13.60 21.80 -4.50
N ASP A 273 -14.04 22.38 -5.59
CA ASP A 273 -15.22 21.92 -6.32
C ASP A 273 -15.01 20.60 -7.05
N GLU A 274 -13.75 20.28 -7.38
CA GLU A 274 -13.42 19.06 -8.11
C GLU A 274 -12.28 18.29 -7.43
N ASP A 275 -12.54 17.07 -7.01
CA ASP A 275 -11.53 16.02 -6.85
C ASP A 275 -11.91 14.90 -7.83
N PRO A 276 -11.04 14.60 -8.80
CA PRO A 276 -11.32 13.57 -9.80
C PRO A 276 -11.49 12.18 -9.23
N ARG A 277 -11.34 12.00 -7.91
CA ARG A 277 -11.49 10.73 -7.21
C ARG A 277 -12.58 10.88 -6.14
N ASN A 278 -13.72 10.28 -6.38
CA ASN A 278 -14.83 10.25 -5.43
C ASN A 278 -15.54 8.89 -5.53
N TYR A 279 -15.24 7.97 -4.61
CA TYR A 279 -15.77 6.62 -4.67
C TYR A 279 -15.81 5.97 -3.29
N ARG A 280 -16.82 5.12 -3.09
CA ARG A 280 -16.95 4.19 -1.96
C ARG A 280 -16.78 2.77 -2.46
N VAL A 281 -16.12 1.91 -1.70
CA VAL A 281 -15.82 0.54 -2.10
C VAL A 281 -16.49 -0.45 -1.17
N ASP A 282 -17.10 -1.47 -1.76
CA ASP A 282 -17.56 -2.66 -1.06
C ASP A 282 -16.43 -3.70 -1.02
N PHE A 283 -16.13 -4.19 0.16
CA PHE A 283 -15.05 -5.14 0.41
C PHE A 283 -15.56 -6.52 0.82
N LEU A 284 -16.81 -6.85 0.53
CA LEU A 284 -17.40 -8.14 0.92
C LEU A 284 -16.72 -9.33 0.28
N LYS A 285 -16.14 -9.18 -0.91
CA LYS A 285 -15.46 -10.28 -1.62
C LYS A 285 -14.33 -10.88 -0.79
N ILE A 286 -13.37 -10.07 -0.36
CA ILE A 286 -12.21 -10.56 0.40
C ILE A 286 -12.63 -11.14 1.77
N ASN A 287 -13.67 -10.58 2.37
CA ASN A 287 -14.23 -11.11 3.62
C ASN A 287 -14.89 -12.49 3.41
N ASN A 288 -15.75 -12.61 2.42
CA ASN A 288 -16.53 -13.83 2.18
C ASN A 288 -15.68 -14.99 1.65
N GLU A 289 -14.75 -14.70 0.74
CA GLU A 289 -13.94 -15.74 0.10
C GLU A 289 -12.71 -16.13 0.93
N LEU A 290 -12.11 -15.18 1.66
CA LEU A 290 -10.84 -15.39 2.37
C LEU A 290 -10.92 -15.15 3.88
N GLY A 291 -12.07 -14.76 4.41
CA GLY A 291 -12.24 -14.48 5.85
C GLY A 291 -11.50 -13.25 6.35
N PHE A 292 -11.07 -12.34 5.44
CA PHE A 292 -10.35 -11.13 5.83
C PHE A 292 -11.26 -10.18 6.62
N LYS A 293 -10.76 -9.72 7.76
CA LYS A 293 -11.37 -8.65 8.56
C LYS A 293 -10.28 -7.68 9.01
N ILE A 294 -10.59 -6.39 8.97
CA ILE A 294 -9.69 -5.38 9.53
C ILE A 294 -9.58 -5.56 11.06
N THR A 295 -8.47 -5.16 11.61
CA THR A 295 -8.20 -5.14 13.07
C THR A 295 -8.11 -3.75 13.64
N LYS A 296 -8.01 -2.74 12.78
CA LYS A 296 -7.89 -1.32 13.14
C LYS A 296 -8.85 -0.47 12.32
N THR A 297 -9.60 0.38 12.99
CA THR A 297 -10.48 1.41 12.41
C THR A 297 -9.76 2.75 12.31
N VAL A 298 -10.32 3.71 11.53
CA VAL A 298 -9.77 5.07 11.44
C VAL A 298 -9.66 5.75 12.81
N PRO A 299 -10.68 5.71 13.72
CA PRO A 299 -10.54 6.26 15.06
C PRO A 299 -9.40 5.67 15.89
N GLU A 300 -9.15 4.36 15.77
CA GLU A 300 -8.04 3.69 16.47
C GLU A 300 -6.68 4.12 15.93
N GLY A 301 -6.53 4.24 14.61
CA GLY A 301 -5.30 4.73 13.99
C GLY A 301 -5.03 6.21 14.27
N LEU A 302 -6.05 7.06 14.32
CA LEU A 302 -5.92 8.45 14.75
C LEU A 302 -5.37 8.53 16.18
N ARG A 303 -5.93 7.73 17.11
CA ARG A 303 -5.45 7.68 18.49
C ARG A 303 -4.01 7.18 18.60
N GLU A 304 -3.64 6.18 17.82
CA GLU A 304 -2.29 5.63 17.74
C GLU A 304 -1.28 6.69 17.29
N ILE A 305 -1.59 7.42 16.22
CA ILE A 305 -0.73 8.49 15.69
C ILE A 305 -0.63 9.65 16.68
N HIS A 306 -1.76 10.09 17.25
CA HIS A 306 -1.81 11.15 18.25
C HIS A 306 -0.90 10.84 19.46
N ASN A 307 -1.05 9.64 20.02
CA ASN A 307 -0.26 9.20 21.17
C ASN A 307 1.23 9.11 20.83
N SER A 308 1.59 8.63 19.66
CA SER A 308 2.98 8.55 19.22
C SER A 308 3.64 9.93 19.11
N LEU A 309 2.92 10.89 18.53
CA LEU A 309 3.40 12.28 18.42
C LEU A 309 3.48 12.98 19.77
N LYS A 310 2.42 12.87 20.58
CA LYS A 310 2.35 13.50 21.90
C LYS A 310 3.42 12.99 22.87
N ASN A 311 3.78 11.72 22.78
CA ASN A 311 4.79 11.09 23.63
C ASN A 311 6.22 11.23 23.07
N GLY A 312 6.42 11.93 21.96
CA GLY A 312 7.74 12.20 21.41
C GLY A 312 8.45 11.01 20.75
N PHE A 313 7.72 9.93 20.41
CA PHE A 313 8.31 8.81 19.65
C PHE A 313 8.72 9.22 18.23
N ILE A 314 8.14 10.30 17.70
CA ILE A 314 8.52 10.91 16.44
C ILE A 314 8.98 12.34 16.76
N ASN A 315 10.30 12.56 16.81
CA ASN A 315 10.89 13.81 17.28
C ASN A 315 10.66 15.00 16.34
N ASP A 316 10.72 14.78 15.03
CA ASP A 316 10.49 15.84 14.04
C ASP A 316 9.53 15.30 12.96
N PRO A 317 8.20 15.46 13.16
CA PRO A 317 7.21 14.93 12.23
C PRO A 317 7.14 15.70 10.89
N TYR A 318 7.90 16.79 10.73
CA TYR A 318 8.02 17.58 9.50
C TYR A 318 9.28 17.26 8.69
N ASP A 319 10.14 16.38 9.18
CA ASP A 319 11.32 15.94 8.43
C ASP A 319 10.90 15.38 7.06
N LYS A 320 11.61 15.82 6.03
CA LYS A 320 11.37 15.42 4.63
C LYS A 320 11.41 13.90 4.39
N LYS A 321 12.12 13.15 5.26
CA LYS A 321 12.14 11.68 5.22
C LYS A 321 10.76 11.04 5.37
N TYR A 322 9.78 11.75 5.93
CA TYR A 322 8.39 11.28 6.10
C TYR A 322 7.47 11.62 4.92
N GLN A 323 8.03 12.00 3.77
CA GLN A 323 7.28 12.33 2.56
C GLN A 323 7.80 11.55 1.36
N ASN A 324 6.92 11.26 0.39
CA ASN A 324 7.30 10.64 -0.89
C ASN A 324 7.59 11.66 -2.00
N LEU A 325 7.54 12.96 -1.71
CA LEU A 325 7.60 14.02 -2.72
C LEU A 325 9.01 14.33 -3.26
N SER A 326 10.06 13.87 -2.59
CA SER A 326 11.46 14.17 -2.94
C SER A 326 12.24 12.90 -3.29
N ILE A 327 11.91 12.28 -4.41
CA ILE A 327 12.82 11.31 -5.01
C ILE A 327 13.84 12.13 -5.80
N THR A 328 15.02 12.32 -5.23
CA THR A 328 16.20 12.81 -5.96
C THR A 328 17.00 11.58 -6.36
N LEU A 329 17.15 11.37 -7.67
CA LEU A 329 18.00 10.30 -8.24
C LEU A 329 19.47 10.69 -8.12
#